data_58e53181c0b6a7051432100422333185
#
_entry.id   58e53181c0b6a7051432100422333185
#
_cell.length_a   1.000
_cell.length_b   1.000
_cell.length_c   1.000
_cell.angle_alpha   90.00
_cell.angle_beta   90.00
_cell.angle_gamma   90.00
#
_symmetry.space_group_name_H-M   'P 1'
#
loop_
_entity.id
_entity.type
_entity.pdbx_description
1 polymer ?
#
loop_
_entity_poly.entity_id
_entity_poly.type
_entity_poly.pdbx_seq_one_letter_code
_entity_poly.pdbx_strand_id
1 'polypeptide(L)'
;MREIELYDNWNKKMIPNICAPICGNTCELLISEIELAKQKHCDVLEWRIDYFDDIEKLYETSMVLNKVWNKPLIYTFRSYNQGGKQRHTRQEYIGIINSIISNCGNNGGFIDVEPSTINDDKVFMELKDRANEAGFKVISSHHIFETGASVDEAMATLEKLRAYNPQVLKFAITLDITSYKNLTKKYFCNKDETKREGIEILIAMGKDGVQSRIGEGEYIPFLTFGSLRETTASGQVDIDELRARICEYYNISV
;
A
#
# COMPACT_ATOMS: atom_id res chain seq x y z
N MET A 1 -12.93 13.55 -3.38
CA MET A 1 -12.09 14.77 -3.27
C MET A 1 -10.65 14.41 -2.86
N ARG A 2 -10.43 13.78 -1.69
CA ARG A 2 -9.08 13.49 -1.14
C ARG A 2 -8.14 12.70 -2.06
N GLU A 3 -8.67 11.75 -2.81
CA GLU A 3 -7.87 10.87 -3.69
C GLU A 3 -7.50 11.56 -5.00
N ILE A 4 -8.36 12.43 -5.52
CA ILE A 4 -8.10 13.22 -6.74
C ILE A 4 -6.88 14.12 -6.53
N GLU A 5 -6.72 14.69 -5.33
CA GLU A 5 -5.57 15.52 -4.99
C GLU A 5 -4.24 14.75 -5.03
N LEU A 6 -4.24 13.46 -4.62
CA LEU A 6 -3.05 12.61 -4.73
C LEU A 6 -2.64 12.39 -6.18
N TYR A 7 -3.60 12.08 -7.05
CA TYR A 7 -3.35 11.87 -8.47
C TYR A 7 -2.86 13.15 -9.14
N ASP A 8 -3.51 14.28 -8.84
CA ASP A 8 -3.13 15.58 -9.39
C ASP A 8 -1.74 16.01 -8.93
N ASN A 9 -1.41 15.80 -7.66
CA ASN A 9 -0.09 16.09 -7.13
C ASN A 9 0.98 15.22 -7.75
N TRP A 10 0.76 13.91 -7.88
CA TRP A 10 1.70 13.00 -8.51
C TRP A 10 1.89 13.34 -9.99
N ASN A 11 0.80 13.54 -10.74
CA ASN A 11 0.87 13.90 -12.15
C ASN A 11 1.58 15.23 -12.41
N LYS A 12 1.44 16.20 -11.50
CA LYS A 12 2.07 17.52 -11.63
C LYS A 12 3.54 17.52 -11.24
N LYS A 13 3.88 16.81 -10.17
CA LYS A 13 5.22 16.85 -9.58
C LYS A 13 6.12 15.72 -10.05
N MET A 14 5.53 14.60 -10.50
CA MET A 14 6.26 13.38 -10.87
C MET A 14 7.19 12.92 -9.74
N ILE A 15 6.72 12.95 -8.51
CA ILE A 15 7.42 12.48 -7.30
C ILE A 15 6.50 11.56 -6.50
N PRO A 16 7.06 10.58 -5.75
CA PRO A 16 6.26 9.70 -4.93
C PRO A 16 5.48 10.44 -3.82
N ASN A 17 4.20 10.11 -3.62
CA ASN A 17 3.50 10.46 -2.39
C ASN A 17 4.00 9.59 -1.24
N ILE A 18 4.11 10.14 -0.04
CA ILE A 18 4.63 9.42 1.14
C ILE A 18 3.47 8.89 1.98
N CYS A 19 3.44 7.56 2.14
CA CYS A 19 2.52 6.84 3.01
C CYS A 19 3.21 6.42 4.31
N ALA A 20 2.52 6.65 5.43
CA ALA A 20 2.93 6.18 6.74
C ALA A 20 2.02 5.06 7.24
N PRO A 21 2.55 3.87 7.58
CA PRO A 21 1.77 2.88 8.32
C PRO A 21 1.58 3.35 9.77
N ILE A 22 0.35 3.24 10.26
CA ILE A 22 -0.02 3.41 11.66
C ILE A 22 -0.42 2.05 12.22
N CYS A 23 0.19 1.68 13.36
CA CYS A 23 0.14 0.35 13.94
C CYS A 23 -0.33 0.36 15.41
N GLY A 24 -0.90 1.45 15.88
CA GLY A 24 -1.47 1.53 17.21
C GLY A 24 -2.52 0.44 17.44
N ASN A 25 -2.39 -0.28 18.54
CA ASN A 25 -3.33 -1.33 18.89
C ASN A 25 -4.60 -0.81 19.59
N THR A 26 -4.65 0.47 19.94
CA THR A 26 -5.84 1.17 20.44
C THR A 26 -6.11 2.44 19.64
N CYS A 27 -7.33 2.98 19.74
CA CYS A 27 -7.72 4.21 19.07
C CYS A 27 -6.84 5.40 19.49
N GLU A 28 -6.48 5.51 20.79
CA GLU A 28 -5.65 6.59 21.33
C GLU A 28 -4.24 6.55 20.74
N LEU A 29 -3.64 5.37 20.61
CA LEU A 29 -2.33 5.20 19.99
C LEU A 29 -2.37 5.56 18.50
N LEU A 30 -3.41 5.13 17.78
CA LEU A 30 -3.62 5.51 16.38
C LEU A 30 -3.72 7.03 16.21
N ILE A 31 -4.46 7.73 17.10
CA ILE A 31 -4.53 9.20 17.07
C ILE A 31 -3.14 9.81 17.29
N SER A 32 -2.37 9.30 18.25
CA SER A 32 -0.99 9.78 18.50
C SER A 32 -0.09 9.61 17.26
N GLU A 33 -0.22 8.48 16.55
CA GLU A 33 0.52 8.25 15.31
C GLU A 33 0.06 9.16 14.16
N ILE A 34 -1.24 9.47 14.08
CA ILE A 34 -1.77 10.46 13.12
C ILE A 34 -1.19 11.84 13.37
N GLU A 35 -1.13 12.28 14.62
CA GLU A 35 -0.54 13.61 14.94
C GLU A 35 0.94 13.67 14.56
N LEU A 36 1.69 12.60 14.79
CA LEU A 36 3.08 12.50 14.32
C LEU A 36 3.17 12.51 12.77
N ALA A 37 2.28 11.81 12.09
CA ALA A 37 2.23 11.80 10.63
C ALA A 37 1.91 13.18 10.03
N LYS A 38 1.08 13.97 10.70
CA LYS A 38 0.81 15.37 10.32
C LYS A 38 2.07 16.22 10.43
N GLN A 39 2.81 16.08 11.55
CA GLN A 39 4.07 16.81 11.77
C GLN A 39 5.12 16.46 10.73
N LYS A 40 5.17 15.19 10.32
CA LYS A 40 6.06 14.69 9.25
C LYS A 40 5.48 14.90 7.84
N HIS A 41 4.38 15.64 7.69
CA HIS A 41 3.77 15.99 6.41
C HIS A 41 3.47 14.80 5.48
N CYS A 42 2.99 13.67 6.02
CA CYS A 42 2.60 12.52 5.23
C CYS A 42 1.42 12.84 4.29
N ASP A 43 1.39 12.19 3.14
CA ASP A 43 0.34 12.37 2.14
C ASP A 43 -0.80 11.37 2.33
N VAL A 44 -0.47 10.15 2.77
CA VAL A 44 -1.40 9.02 2.97
C VAL A 44 -1.07 8.33 4.28
N LEU A 45 -2.08 7.76 4.94
CA LEU A 45 -1.88 6.80 6.02
C LEU A 45 -2.33 5.41 5.60
N GLU A 46 -1.63 4.38 6.10
CA GLU A 46 -2.04 2.99 6.03
C GLU A 46 -2.36 2.50 7.44
N TRP A 47 -3.65 2.33 7.76
CA TRP A 47 -4.05 1.72 9.03
C TRP A 47 -3.84 0.21 8.98
N ARG A 48 -2.86 -0.28 9.74
CA ARG A 48 -2.50 -1.69 9.89
C ARG A 48 -3.42 -2.34 10.93
N ILE A 49 -4.61 -2.74 10.49
CA ILE A 49 -5.68 -3.32 11.31
C ILE A 49 -5.23 -4.64 11.94
N ASP A 50 -4.27 -5.33 11.35
CA ASP A 50 -3.67 -6.55 11.92
C ASP A 50 -2.91 -6.32 13.23
N TYR A 51 -2.65 -5.07 13.62
CA TYR A 51 -2.12 -4.67 14.93
C TYR A 51 -3.21 -4.24 15.90
N PHE A 52 -4.44 -4.01 15.44
CA PHE A 52 -5.52 -3.46 16.26
C PHE A 52 -6.18 -4.56 17.10
N ASP A 53 -6.33 -4.33 18.43
CA ASP A 53 -6.76 -5.36 19.36
C ASP A 53 -8.27 -5.64 19.32
N ASP A 54 -9.09 -4.64 18.93
CA ASP A 54 -10.55 -4.70 19.06
C ASP A 54 -11.26 -4.49 17.71
N ILE A 55 -11.32 -5.57 16.93
CA ILE A 55 -11.99 -5.56 15.60
C ILE A 55 -13.48 -5.19 15.69
N GLU A 56 -14.14 -5.39 16.82
CA GLU A 56 -15.54 -5.01 17.01
C GLU A 56 -15.73 -3.49 16.98
N LYS A 57 -14.68 -2.73 17.32
CA LYS A 57 -14.68 -1.26 17.29
C LYS A 57 -14.21 -0.66 15.94
N LEU A 58 -14.12 -1.44 14.88
CA LEU A 58 -13.68 -0.95 13.56
C LEU A 58 -14.47 0.28 13.10
N TYR A 59 -15.80 0.24 13.21
CA TYR A 59 -16.66 1.35 12.78
C TYR A 59 -16.35 2.63 13.55
N GLU A 60 -16.40 2.58 14.88
CA GLU A 60 -16.19 3.72 15.76
C GLU A 60 -14.78 4.30 15.57
N THR A 61 -13.76 3.43 15.54
CA THR A 61 -12.38 3.83 15.32
C THR A 61 -12.21 4.46 13.93
N SER A 62 -12.76 3.85 12.89
CA SER A 62 -12.72 4.41 11.53
C SER A 62 -13.31 5.82 11.48
N MET A 63 -14.45 6.06 12.12
CA MET A 63 -15.07 7.38 12.20
C MET A 63 -14.16 8.40 12.87
N VAL A 64 -13.50 8.03 13.96
CA VAL A 64 -12.54 8.89 14.66
C VAL A 64 -11.33 9.20 13.77
N LEU A 65 -10.72 8.17 13.17
CA LEU A 65 -9.55 8.35 12.30
C LEU A 65 -9.87 9.28 11.12
N ASN A 66 -11.02 9.11 10.45
CA ASN A 66 -11.42 9.96 9.33
C ASN A 66 -11.77 11.41 9.74
N LYS A 67 -12.13 11.62 11.00
CA LYS A 67 -12.34 12.97 11.55
C LYS A 67 -11.02 13.67 11.85
N VAL A 68 -10.04 12.91 12.36
CA VAL A 68 -8.71 13.45 12.73
C VAL A 68 -7.80 13.57 11.50
N TRP A 69 -7.89 12.63 10.55
CA TRP A 69 -7.10 12.62 9.31
C TRP A 69 -7.96 13.00 8.11
N ASN A 70 -7.65 14.14 7.50
CA ASN A 70 -8.43 14.69 6.38
C ASN A 70 -7.88 14.34 4.99
N LYS A 71 -6.84 13.50 4.90
CA LYS A 71 -6.24 12.99 3.68
C LYS A 71 -6.61 11.51 3.46
N PRO A 72 -6.19 10.86 2.35
CA PRO A 72 -6.51 9.45 2.10
C PRO A 72 -6.01 8.50 3.19
N LEU A 73 -6.81 7.47 3.46
CA LEU A 73 -6.52 6.38 4.40
C LEU A 73 -6.63 5.05 3.66
N ILE A 74 -5.63 4.18 3.85
CA ILE A 74 -5.62 2.80 3.38
C ILE A 74 -5.97 1.91 4.56
N TYR A 75 -6.99 1.07 4.42
CA TYR A 75 -7.38 0.05 5.39
C TYR A 75 -6.70 -1.25 5.01
N THR A 76 -5.75 -1.70 5.82
CA THR A 76 -4.94 -2.90 5.55
C THR A 76 -5.06 -3.89 6.69
N PHE A 77 -5.57 -5.08 6.40
CA PHE A 77 -5.42 -6.25 7.25
C PHE A 77 -4.44 -7.21 6.60
N ARG A 78 -3.17 -7.13 7.02
CA ARG A 78 -2.07 -7.90 6.41
C ARG A 78 -2.07 -9.33 6.94
N SER A 79 -2.08 -10.33 6.04
CA SER A 79 -1.93 -11.73 6.42
C SER A 79 -0.52 -12.04 6.94
N TYR A 80 -0.41 -13.02 7.84
CA TYR A 80 0.86 -13.40 8.44
C TYR A 80 1.93 -13.76 7.40
N ASN A 81 1.55 -14.51 6.39
CA ASN A 81 2.47 -14.94 5.32
C ASN A 81 2.95 -13.77 4.44
N GLN A 82 2.29 -12.62 4.50
CA GLN A 82 2.69 -11.40 3.81
C GLN A 82 3.18 -10.30 4.78
N GLY A 83 3.67 -10.68 5.96
CA GLY A 83 4.26 -9.77 6.94
C GLY A 83 3.26 -9.15 7.93
N GLY A 84 2.13 -9.77 8.13
CA GLY A 84 1.14 -9.39 9.14
C GLY A 84 1.50 -9.85 10.55
N LYS A 85 0.81 -9.28 11.54
CA LYS A 85 1.07 -9.49 12.97
C LYS A 85 0.63 -10.86 13.47
N GLN A 86 -0.52 -11.34 12.99
CA GLN A 86 -1.20 -12.51 13.55
C GLN A 86 -1.48 -13.56 12.48
N ARG A 87 -1.53 -14.84 12.91
CA ARG A 87 -1.94 -15.95 12.04
C ARG A 87 -3.45 -16.03 11.98
N HIS A 88 -3.98 -16.14 10.78
CA HIS A 88 -5.41 -16.31 10.51
C HIS A 88 -5.60 -17.39 9.47
N THR A 89 -6.71 -18.08 9.56
CA THR A 89 -7.20 -18.95 8.49
C THR A 89 -7.68 -18.09 7.31
N ARG A 90 -7.80 -18.69 6.14
CA ARG A 90 -8.38 -18.03 4.96
C ARG A 90 -9.77 -17.46 5.25
N GLN A 91 -10.62 -18.20 5.95
CA GLN A 91 -11.99 -17.80 6.29
C GLN A 91 -12.00 -16.58 7.23
N GLU A 92 -11.15 -16.57 8.24
CA GLU A 92 -11.00 -15.44 9.15
C GLU A 92 -10.52 -14.20 8.41
N TYR A 93 -9.52 -14.33 7.52
CA TYR A 93 -9.05 -13.22 6.67
C TYR A 93 -10.21 -12.63 5.85
N ILE A 94 -10.96 -13.48 5.13
CA ILE A 94 -12.11 -13.05 4.33
C ILE A 94 -13.19 -12.40 5.22
N GLY A 95 -13.45 -12.94 6.40
CA GLY A 95 -14.40 -12.39 7.37
C GLY A 95 -13.99 -10.98 7.83
N ILE A 96 -12.71 -10.75 8.11
CA ILE A 96 -12.18 -9.45 8.52
C ILE A 96 -12.25 -8.44 7.37
N ILE A 97 -11.87 -8.82 6.14
CA ILE A 97 -12.01 -7.94 4.96
C ILE A 97 -13.48 -7.54 4.76
N ASN A 98 -14.42 -8.48 4.90
CA ASN A 98 -15.85 -8.18 4.86
C ASN A 98 -16.30 -7.21 5.96
N SER A 99 -15.77 -7.36 7.18
CA SER A 99 -16.04 -6.44 8.29
C SER A 99 -15.53 -5.04 8.01
N ILE A 100 -14.32 -4.90 7.44
CA ILE A 100 -13.77 -3.60 7.02
C ILE A 100 -14.67 -2.96 5.96
N ILE A 101 -15.06 -3.71 4.92
CA ILE A 101 -15.94 -3.22 3.86
C ILE A 101 -17.26 -2.71 4.43
N SER A 102 -17.88 -3.48 5.31
CA SER A 102 -19.21 -3.15 5.86
C SER A 102 -19.18 -1.99 6.84
N ASN A 103 -18.11 -1.86 7.64
CA ASN A 103 -18.04 -0.89 8.73
C ASN A 103 -17.33 0.42 8.35
N CYS A 104 -16.42 0.39 7.36
CA CYS A 104 -15.55 1.54 7.07
C CYS A 104 -15.79 2.16 5.68
N GLY A 105 -16.49 1.48 4.77
CA GLY A 105 -16.62 1.86 3.36
C GLY A 105 -17.20 3.25 3.12
N ASN A 106 -18.20 3.67 3.87
CA ASN A 106 -18.86 4.97 3.72
C ASN A 106 -17.94 6.19 3.89
N ASN A 107 -16.73 5.99 4.38
CA ASN A 107 -15.73 7.05 4.55
C ASN A 107 -14.86 7.24 3.31
N GLY A 108 -14.95 6.35 2.32
CA GLY A 108 -14.07 6.31 1.15
C GLY A 108 -12.66 5.84 1.51
N GLY A 109 -11.71 6.09 0.60
CA GLY A 109 -10.31 5.69 0.76
C GLY A 109 -9.97 4.39 0.04
N PHE A 110 -8.92 3.72 0.51
CA PHE A 110 -8.44 2.49 -0.11
C PHE A 110 -8.58 1.30 0.84
N ILE A 111 -8.82 0.12 0.29
CA ILE A 111 -8.74 -1.15 1.01
C ILE A 111 -7.69 -2.04 0.34
N ASP A 112 -6.74 -2.54 1.13
CA ASP A 112 -5.71 -3.48 0.67
C ASP A 112 -6.23 -4.91 0.81
N VAL A 113 -6.29 -5.64 -0.30
CA VAL A 113 -6.79 -7.03 -0.36
C VAL A 113 -5.77 -7.90 -1.05
N GLU A 114 -5.50 -9.08 -0.49
CA GLU A 114 -4.49 -10.03 -0.95
C GLU A 114 -5.12 -11.20 -1.72
N PRO A 115 -5.11 -11.21 -3.08
CA PRO A 115 -5.70 -12.31 -3.85
C PRO A 115 -5.07 -13.68 -3.53
N SER A 116 -3.75 -13.72 -3.28
CA SER A 116 -3.05 -14.97 -2.97
C SER A 116 -3.44 -15.57 -1.62
N THR A 117 -3.79 -14.73 -0.63
CA THR A 117 -4.29 -15.18 0.68
C THR A 117 -5.72 -15.71 0.57
N ILE A 118 -6.55 -15.07 -0.27
CA ILE A 118 -7.91 -15.53 -0.58
C ILE A 118 -7.85 -16.85 -1.38
N ASN A 119 -6.90 -16.99 -2.30
CA ASN A 119 -6.67 -18.17 -3.14
C ASN A 119 -7.94 -18.69 -3.81
N ASP A 120 -8.77 -17.78 -4.31
CA ASP A 120 -10.01 -18.03 -5.03
C ASP A 120 -10.41 -16.77 -5.79
N ASP A 121 -10.25 -16.80 -7.11
CA ASP A 121 -10.45 -15.65 -7.96
C ASP A 121 -11.89 -15.13 -7.91
N LYS A 122 -12.88 -16.03 -7.77
CA LYS A 122 -14.29 -15.64 -7.69
C LYS A 122 -14.57 -14.89 -6.39
N VAL A 123 -14.10 -15.41 -5.26
CA VAL A 123 -14.26 -14.77 -3.96
C VAL A 123 -13.54 -13.42 -3.94
N PHE A 124 -12.34 -13.33 -4.52
CA PHE A 124 -11.63 -12.04 -4.63
C PHE A 124 -12.43 -11.02 -5.44
N MET A 125 -12.98 -11.42 -6.59
CA MET A 125 -13.77 -10.51 -7.43
C MET A 125 -15.05 -10.05 -6.72
N GLU A 126 -15.75 -10.93 -6.02
CA GLU A 126 -16.92 -10.59 -5.20
C GLU A 126 -16.57 -9.57 -4.10
N LEU A 127 -15.44 -9.77 -3.41
CA LEU A 127 -14.95 -8.81 -2.39
C LEU A 127 -14.60 -7.46 -3.00
N LYS A 128 -13.93 -7.47 -4.16
CA LYS A 128 -13.57 -6.25 -4.90
C LYS A 128 -14.82 -5.45 -5.28
N ASP A 129 -15.83 -6.10 -5.84
CA ASP A 129 -17.06 -5.45 -6.27
C ASP A 129 -17.81 -4.86 -5.06
N ARG A 130 -17.93 -5.61 -3.96
CA ARG A 130 -18.53 -5.12 -2.71
C ARG A 130 -17.74 -3.94 -2.11
N ALA A 131 -16.41 -3.98 -2.16
CA ALA A 131 -15.59 -2.86 -1.70
C ALA A 131 -15.82 -1.59 -2.53
N ASN A 132 -15.91 -1.74 -3.86
CA ASN A 132 -16.23 -0.63 -4.76
C ASN A 132 -17.63 -0.06 -4.49
N GLU A 133 -18.63 -0.90 -4.30
CA GLU A 133 -20.01 -0.49 -3.96
C GLU A 133 -20.05 0.24 -2.60
N ALA A 134 -19.22 -0.17 -1.64
CA ALA A 134 -19.07 0.50 -0.35
C ALA A 134 -18.25 1.82 -0.42
N GLY A 135 -17.73 2.20 -1.60
CA GLY A 135 -17.00 3.45 -1.80
C GLY A 135 -15.48 3.36 -1.66
N PHE A 136 -14.92 2.16 -1.47
CA PHE A 136 -13.46 1.95 -1.49
C PHE A 136 -12.90 1.86 -2.90
N LYS A 137 -11.62 2.26 -3.04
CA LYS A 137 -10.76 1.82 -4.14
C LYS A 137 -9.93 0.63 -3.68
N VAL A 138 -9.88 -0.42 -4.48
CA VAL A 138 -9.20 -1.66 -4.11
C VAL A 138 -7.74 -1.62 -4.53
N ILE A 139 -6.87 -1.87 -3.56
CA ILE A 139 -5.46 -2.19 -3.76
C ILE A 139 -5.34 -3.72 -3.79
N SER A 140 -5.02 -4.29 -4.95
CA SER A 140 -4.65 -5.71 -5.05
C SER A 140 -3.17 -5.86 -4.72
N SER A 141 -2.84 -6.50 -3.60
CA SER A 141 -1.46 -6.53 -3.10
C SER A 141 -0.86 -7.93 -3.03
N HIS A 142 0.47 -7.99 -3.19
CA HIS A 142 1.25 -9.19 -2.93
C HIS A 142 2.66 -8.85 -2.44
N HIS A 143 3.18 -9.62 -1.46
CA HIS A 143 4.49 -9.42 -0.87
C HIS A 143 5.30 -10.71 -0.90
N ILE A 144 6.52 -10.67 -1.43
CA ILE A 144 7.46 -11.80 -1.46
C ILE A 144 8.69 -11.42 -0.63
N PHE A 145 8.83 -12.01 0.55
CA PHE A 145 9.94 -11.76 1.47
C PHE A 145 11.14 -12.65 1.21
N GLU A 146 10.92 -13.81 0.60
CA GLU A 146 11.97 -14.76 0.27
C GLU A 146 12.98 -14.13 -0.70
N THR A 147 14.26 -14.41 -0.47
CA THR A 147 15.33 -14.02 -1.38
C THR A 147 15.47 -15.05 -2.50
N GLY A 148 15.91 -14.61 -3.68
CA GLY A 148 16.20 -15.49 -4.81
C GLY A 148 15.06 -15.69 -5.81
N ALA A 149 13.95 -14.95 -5.66
CA ALA A 149 12.92 -14.90 -6.70
C ALA A 149 13.53 -14.33 -8.00
N SER A 150 13.24 -14.97 -9.12
CA SER A 150 13.67 -14.50 -10.44
C SER A 150 12.79 -13.36 -10.95
N VAL A 151 13.30 -12.58 -11.88
CA VAL A 151 12.53 -11.53 -12.57
C VAL A 151 11.32 -12.14 -13.31
N ASP A 152 11.43 -13.37 -13.84
CA ASP A 152 10.33 -14.01 -14.56
C ASP A 152 9.20 -14.45 -13.62
N GLU A 153 9.52 -14.98 -12.42
CA GLU A 153 8.52 -15.28 -11.38
C GLU A 153 7.82 -14.00 -10.88
N ALA A 154 8.58 -12.93 -10.69
CA ALA A 154 8.03 -11.63 -10.33
C ALA A 154 7.08 -11.08 -11.42
N MET A 155 7.45 -11.22 -12.71
CA MET A 155 6.61 -10.85 -13.84
C MET A 155 5.30 -11.64 -13.87
N ALA A 156 5.37 -12.97 -13.72
CA ALA A 156 4.16 -13.80 -13.70
C ALA A 156 3.20 -13.41 -12.56
N THR A 157 3.75 -13.06 -11.39
CA THR A 157 2.96 -12.56 -10.25
C THR A 157 2.29 -11.21 -10.57
N LEU A 158 3.04 -10.27 -11.16
CA LEU A 158 2.51 -8.97 -11.57
C LEU A 158 1.40 -9.09 -12.61
N GLU A 159 1.58 -9.96 -13.61
CA GLU A 159 0.57 -10.22 -14.65
C GLU A 159 -0.71 -10.83 -14.04
N LYS A 160 -0.57 -11.75 -13.07
CA LYS A 160 -1.71 -12.31 -12.35
C LYS A 160 -2.45 -11.23 -11.54
N LEU A 161 -1.74 -10.39 -10.80
CA LEU A 161 -2.36 -9.29 -10.04
C LEU A 161 -3.08 -8.30 -10.97
N ARG A 162 -2.49 -8.00 -12.13
CA ARG A 162 -3.07 -7.11 -13.12
C ARG A 162 -4.33 -7.68 -13.76
N ALA A 163 -4.42 -9.00 -13.94
CA ALA A 163 -5.59 -9.66 -14.53
C ALA A 163 -6.86 -9.44 -13.71
N TYR A 164 -6.76 -9.12 -12.41
CA TYR A 164 -7.89 -8.75 -11.57
C TYR A 164 -8.42 -7.32 -11.83
N ASN A 165 -7.74 -6.55 -12.66
CA ASN A 165 -8.09 -5.15 -12.96
C ASN A 165 -8.40 -4.32 -11.70
N PRO A 166 -7.47 -4.20 -10.73
CA PRO A 166 -7.66 -3.39 -9.54
C PRO A 166 -7.44 -1.91 -9.87
N GLN A 167 -8.00 -1.00 -9.06
CA GLN A 167 -7.70 0.43 -9.18
C GLN A 167 -6.23 0.71 -8.83
N VAL A 168 -5.66 -0.05 -7.89
CA VAL A 168 -4.24 0.02 -7.54
C VAL A 168 -3.65 -1.39 -7.46
N LEU A 169 -2.55 -1.64 -8.15
CA LEU A 169 -1.74 -2.84 -8.00
C LEU A 169 -0.57 -2.53 -7.08
N LYS A 170 -0.38 -3.31 -6.00
CA LYS A 170 0.76 -3.17 -5.08
C LYS A 170 1.56 -4.47 -5.03
N PHE A 171 2.84 -4.37 -5.37
CA PHE A 171 3.74 -5.50 -5.35
C PHE A 171 5.05 -5.13 -4.66
N ALA A 172 5.38 -5.85 -3.59
CA ALA A 172 6.63 -5.69 -2.85
C ALA A 172 7.41 -7.01 -2.87
N ILE A 173 8.67 -6.96 -3.28
CA ILE A 173 9.49 -8.15 -3.46
C ILE A 173 10.93 -7.92 -3.00
N THR A 174 11.55 -8.91 -2.38
CA THR A 174 12.97 -8.89 -2.03
C THR A 174 13.82 -9.17 -3.25
N LEU A 175 14.32 -8.11 -3.88
CA LEU A 175 15.23 -8.14 -5.02
C LEU A 175 16.39 -7.16 -4.80
N ASP A 176 17.56 -7.46 -5.37
CA ASP A 176 18.59 -6.45 -5.55
C ASP A 176 18.14 -5.37 -6.53
N ILE A 177 18.75 -4.20 -6.46
CA ILE A 177 18.30 -3.04 -7.26
C ILE A 177 18.44 -3.25 -8.76
N THR A 178 19.40 -4.04 -9.22
CA THR A 178 19.61 -4.32 -10.66
C THR A 178 18.47 -5.19 -11.17
N SER A 179 18.15 -6.27 -10.46
CA SER A 179 17.02 -7.15 -10.77
C SER A 179 15.69 -6.39 -10.71
N TYR A 180 15.51 -5.50 -9.74
CA TYR A 180 14.32 -4.65 -9.65
C TYR A 180 14.20 -3.68 -10.85
N LYS A 181 15.28 -3.00 -11.25
CA LYS A 181 15.29 -2.14 -12.46
C LYS A 181 14.98 -2.93 -13.73
N ASN A 182 15.50 -4.16 -13.85
CA ASN A 182 15.17 -5.06 -14.96
C ASN A 182 13.69 -5.46 -14.94
N LEU A 183 13.13 -5.79 -13.77
CA LEU A 183 11.71 -6.10 -13.60
C LEU A 183 10.82 -4.95 -14.05
N THR A 184 11.04 -3.74 -13.53
CA THR A 184 10.24 -2.57 -13.86
C THR A 184 10.34 -2.22 -15.33
N LYS A 185 11.55 -2.23 -15.89
CA LYS A 185 11.75 -2.03 -17.32
C LYS A 185 10.98 -3.04 -18.17
N LYS A 186 11.12 -4.34 -17.89
CA LYS A 186 10.42 -5.40 -18.60
C LYS A 186 8.90 -5.27 -18.49
N TYR A 187 8.40 -4.96 -17.27
CA TYR A 187 6.99 -4.77 -16.98
C TYR A 187 6.38 -3.59 -17.75
N PHE A 188 7.05 -2.45 -17.78
CA PHE A 188 6.55 -1.25 -18.45
C PHE A 188 6.78 -1.25 -19.97
N CYS A 189 7.87 -1.85 -20.48
CA CYS A 189 8.08 -2.00 -21.92
C CYS A 189 7.03 -2.90 -22.60
N ASN A 190 6.49 -3.87 -21.88
CA ASN A 190 5.46 -4.77 -22.40
C ASN A 190 4.03 -4.20 -22.25
N LYS A 191 3.88 -3.00 -21.70
CA LYS A 191 2.58 -2.36 -21.54
C LYS A 191 2.12 -1.67 -22.81
N ASP A 192 0.93 -2.02 -23.25
CA ASP A 192 0.15 -1.21 -24.15
C ASP A 192 -0.28 0.08 -23.41
N GLU A 193 0.31 1.22 -23.75
CA GLU A 193 0.03 2.51 -23.11
C GLU A 193 -1.45 2.90 -23.17
N THR A 194 -2.20 2.34 -24.13
CA THR A 194 -3.64 2.56 -24.28
C THR A 194 -4.47 1.84 -23.22
N LYS A 195 -3.87 0.91 -22.46
CA LYS A 195 -4.53 0.08 -21.42
C LYS A 195 -4.09 0.38 -19.99
N ARG A 196 -3.56 1.57 -19.72
CA ARG A 196 -3.27 2.00 -18.35
C ARG A 196 -4.57 2.34 -17.61
N GLU A 197 -5.26 1.33 -17.12
CA GLU A 197 -6.48 1.50 -16.30
C GLU A 197 -6.20 1.47 -14.79
N GLY A 198 -4.98 1.44 -14.33
CA GLY A 198 -4.67 1.36 -12.91
C GLY A 198 -3.33 1.97 -12.54
N ILE A 199 -3.15 2.19 -11.25
CA ILE A 199 -1.91 2.66 -10.66
C ILE A 199 -1.12 1.47 -10.14
N GLU A 200 0.19 1.50 -10.35
CA GLU A 200 1.09 0.52 -9.79
C GLU A 200 1.92 1.11 -8.65
N ILE A 201 2.12 0.29 -7.62
CA ILE A 201 3.04 0.51 -6.51
C ILE A 201 4.00 -0.67 -6.49
N LEU A 202 5.18 -0.51 -7.10
CA LEU A 202 6.20 -1.54 -7.14
C LEU A 202 7.32 -1.17 -6.17
N ILE A 203 7.70 -2.08 -5.27
CA ILE A 203 8.67 -1.82 -4.21
C ILE A 203 9.69 -2.95 -4.15
N ALA A 204 10.98 -2.63 -4.25
CA ALA A 204 12.02 -3.53 -3.81
C ALA A 204 12.12 -3.48 -2.28
N MET A 205 12.14 -4.65 -1.64
CA MET A 205 12.44 -4.81 -0.22
C MET A 205 13.91 -5.16 0.00
N GLY A 206 14.38 -5.11 1.25
CA GLY A 206 15.77 -5.37 1.60
C GLY A 206 16.62 -4.09 1.63
N LYS A 207 17.95 -4.25 1.77
CA LYS A 207 18.86 -3.12 2.01
C LYS A 207 18.94 -2.11 0.87
N ASP A 208 18.68 -2.53 -0.37
CA ASP A 208 18.69 -1.68 -1.55
C ASP A 208 17.29 -1.08 -1.86
N GLY A 209 16.31 -1.38 -1.02
CA GLY A 209 14.91 -0.99 -1.23
C GLY A 209 14.65 0.52 -1.22
N VAL A 210 15.56 1.31 -0.64
CA VAL A 210 15.43 2.78 -0.60
C VAL A 210 15.41 3.37 -2.00
N GLN A 211 16.24 2.87 -2.92
CA GLN A 211 16.31 3.38 -4.29
C GLN A 211 14.99 3.20 -5.04
N SER A 212 14.30 2.06 -4.84
CA SER A 212 12.97 1.85 -5.43
C SER A 212 11.91 2.79 -4.84
N ARG A 213 12.05 3.16 -3.56
CA ARG A 213 11.12 4.02 -2.84
C ARG A 213 11.21 5.48 -3.25
N ILE A 214 12.40 5.95 -3.61
CA ILE A 214 12.59 7.31 -4.13
C ILE A 214 12.29 7.43 -5.64
N GLY A 215 12.08 6.32 -6.34
CA GLY A 215 11.83 6.31 -7.78
C GLY A 215 13.11 6.46 -8.61
N GLU A 216 14.23 5.92 -8.11
CA GLU A 216 15.49 5.92 -8.85
C GLU A 216 15.42 4.95 -10.05
N GLY A 217 15.33 5.52 -11.26
CA GLY A 217 15.25 4.78 -12.52
C GLY A 217 14.12 5.25 -13.42
N GLU A 218 13.62 4.34 -14.26
CA GLU A 218 12.56 4.62 -15.24
C GLU A 218 11.14 4.60 -14.64
N TYR A 219 10.99 4.14 -13.40
CA TYR A 219 9.70 4.01 -12.73
C TYR A 219 9.63 4.88 -11.48
N ILE A 220 8.67 5.79 -11.43
CA ILE A 220 8.36 6.63 -10.28
C ILE A 220 7.13 6.06 -9.60
N PRO A 221 7.23 5.55 -8.36
CA PRO A 221 6.07 5.00 -7.67
C PRO A 221 5.05 6.11 -7.36
N PHE A 222 3.78 5.81 -7.57
CA PHE A 222 2.70 6.70 -7.15
C PHE A 222 2.70 6.94 -5.63
N LEU A 223 2.99 5.87 -4.89
CA LEU A 223 3.01 5.86 -3.43
C LEU A 223 4.24 5.11 -2.94
N THR A 224 4.92 5.70 -1.98
CA THR A 224 6.05 5.08 -1.28
C THR A 224 5.79 5.04 0.22
N PHE A 225 6.46 4.12 0.94
CA PHE A 225 6.17 3.84 2.34
C PHE A 225 7.40 4.13 3.22
N GLY A 226 7.26 5.03 4.18
CA GLY A 226 8.24 5.30 5.22
C GLY A 226 7.72 4.90 6.60
N SER A 227 8.60 4.73 7.60
CA SER A 227 8.22 4.44 8.97
C SER A 227 8.03 5.71 9.79
N LEU A 228 7.02 5.72 10.68
CA LEU A 228 6.81 6.80 11.64
C LEU A 228 7.70 6.64 12.88
N ARG A 229 7.82 5.44 13.38
CA ARG A 229 8.60 5.05 14.58
C ARG A 229 9.40 3.80 14.30
N GLU A 230 8.73 2.66 14.19
CA GLU A 230 9.33 1.37 13.90
C GLU A 230 9.08 0.97 12.44
N THR A 231 10.01 0.23 11.86
CA THR A 231 9.88 -0.28 10.50
C THR A 231 8.87 -1.42 10.46
N THR A 232 7.93 -1.38 9.53
CA THR A 232 6.94 -2.44 9.31
C THR A 232 7.29 -3.36 8.14
N ALA A 233 8.34 -3.00 7.39
CA ALA A 233 8.83 -3.79 6.25
C ALA A 233 10.35 -3.62 6.07
N SER A 234 11.01 -4.66 5.56
CA SER A 234 12.45 -4.63 5.26
C SER A 234 12.79 -3.54 4.23
N GLY A 235 13.87 -2.79 4.50
CA GLY A 235 14.31 -1.66 3.65
C GLY A 235 13.46 -0.40 3.77
N GLN A 236 12.53 -0.34 4.70
CA GLN A 236 11.81 0.87 5.04
C GLN A 236 12.71 1.79 5.86
N VAL A 237 12.68 3.10 5.56
CA VAL A 237 13.40 4.14 6.29
C VAL A 237 12.42 5.11 6.94
N ASP A 238 12.91 5.90 7.90
CA ASP A 238 12.11 6.96 8.52
C ASP A 238 11.59 7.94 7.46
N ILE A 239 10.40 8.49 7.68
CA ILE A 239 9.72 9.38 6.72
C ILE A 239 10.53 10.64 6.45
N ASP A 240 11.19 11.23 7.45
CA ASP A 240 11.98 12.45 7.24
C ASP A 240 13.21 12.13 6.40
N GLU A 241 13.87 10.99 6.63
CA GLU A 241 14.96 10.51 5.78
C GLU A 241 14.47 10.22 4.35
N LEU A 242 13.33 9.55 4.20
CA LEU A 242 12.75 9.25 2.89
C LEU A 242 12.45 10.54 2.13
N ARG A 243 11.85 11.53 2.79
CA ARG A 243 11.55 12.85 2.21
C ARG A 243 12.82 13.56 1.79
N ALA A 244 13.83 13.60 2.66
CA ALA A 244 15.11 14.24 2.34
C ALA A 244 15.75 13.64 1.08
N ARG A 245 15.76 12.30 0.96
CA ARG A 245 16.28 11.60 -0.22
C ARG A 245 15.46 11.87 -1.48
N ILE A 246 14.13 11.94 -1.38
CA ILE A 246 13.27 12.33 -2.50
C ILE A 246 13.59 13.76 -2.94
N CYS A 247 13.64 14.70 -2.00
CA CYS A 247 13.94 16.10 -2.30
C CYS A 247 15.32 16.26 -2.95
N GLU A 248 16.33 15.57 -2.44
CA GLU A 248 17.69 15.55 -3.02
C GLU A 248 17.68 15.00 -4.45
N TYR A 249 17.06 13.83 -4.66
CA TYR A 249 17.03 13.17 -5.97
C TYR A 249 16.31 13.99 -7.04
N TYR A 250 15.19 14.64 -6.69
CA TYR A 250 14.40 15.46 -7.61
C TYR A 250 14.78 16.95 -7.61
N ASN A 251 15.81 17.36 -6.87
CA ASN A 251 16.26 18.76 -6.73
C ASN A 251 15.11 19.71 -6.29
N ILE A 252 14.33 19.28 -5.29
CA ILE A 252 13.19 20.04 -4.76
C ILE A 252 13.60 20.64 -3.41
N SER A 253 13.29 21.92 -3.20
CA SER A 253 13.44 22.55 -1.89
C SER A 253 12.37 22.00 -0.92
N VAL A 254 12.79 21.65 0.31
CA VAL A 254 11.92 21.18 1.38
C VAL A 254 11.03 22.30 1.88
#